data_987f8fdb54ce7d86d23a50a32631eadd
#
_entry.id   987f8fdb54ce7d86d23a50a32631eadd
#
_cell.length_a   1.000
_cell.length_b   1.000
_cell.length_c   1.000
_cell.angle_alpha   90.00
_cell.angle_beta   90.00
_cell.angle_gamma   90.00
#
_symmetry.space_group_name_H-M   'P 1'
#
loop_
_entity.id
_entity.type
_entity.pdbx_description
1 polymer ?
#
loop_
_entity_poly.entity_id
_entity_poly.type
_entity_poly.pdbx_seq_one_letter_code
_entity_poly.pdbx_strand_id
1 'polypeptide(L)'
;SFPAKLELKLVADVGLVGFPNAGKSTFLSVVSNARPEIANYAFTTLTPNLGVADVDGRSLLIADIPGIIEGASRGKGLGLEFLRHIERTSVILHMIDVATEDVIESYQVIRRELAQHSAALVTKPEVIALTKIDAVPELAVKQQLERLHQVTRSPIYPISAPARSGTLELLRHLVEAVERQKAKQTPISQADASGRVEIKLDSRQLATSWWASRR
;
A
#
# COMPACT_ATOMS: atom_id res chain seq x y z
N SER A 1 -15.21 -25.39 24.70
CA SER A 1 -14.58 -24.19 24.16
C SER A 1 -13.17 -24.54 23.66
N PHE A 2 -12.93 -24.38 22.37
CA PHE A 2 -11.59 -24.56 21.79
C PHE A 2 -10.92 -23.20 21.70
N PRO A 3 -9.66 -23.02 22.09
CA PRO A 3 -8.94 -21.78 21.86
C PRO A 3 -8.66 -21.64 20.37
N ALA A 4 -9.28 -20.66 19.70
CA ALA A 4 -8.97 -20.30 18.33
C ALA A 4 -7.95 -19.16 18.34
N LYS A 5 -6.75 -19.37 17.79
CA LYS A 5 -5.76 -18.34 17.56
C LYS A 5 -6.03 -17.73 16.19
N LEU A 6 -6.60 -16.53 16.16
CA LEU A 6 -6.75 -15.75 14.93
C LEU A 6 -5.45 -14.96 14.70
N GLU A 7 -4.69 -15.36 13.70
CA GLU A 7 -3.52 -14.64 13.24
C GLU A 7 -3.91 -13.81 12.01
N LEU A 8 -4.09 -12.51 12.17
CA LEU A 8 -4.24 -11.58 11.06
C LEU A 8 -2.84 -11.26 10.52
N LYS A 9 -2.39 -11.97 9.49
CA LYS A 9 -1.10 -11.69 8.84
C LYS A 9 -1.26 -10.49 7.90
N LEU A 10 -0.83 -9.31 8.33
CA LEU A 10 -0.51 -8.21 7.43
C LEU A 10 0.66 -8.67 6.56
N VAL A 11 0.56 -8.46 5.24
CA VAL A 11 1.63 -8.81 4.31
C VAL A 11 2.72 -7.75 4.37
N ALA A 12 2.33 -6.46 4.49
CA ALA A 12 3.22 -5.33 4.63
C ALA A 12 2.48 -4.13 5.26
N ASP A 13 3.23 -3.13 5.71
CA ASP A 13 2.68 -1.87 6.19
C ASP A 13 2.21 -1.01 5.02
N VAL A 14 3.00 -0.95 3.95
CA VAL A 14 2.74 -0.15 2.74
C VAL A 14 2.76 -1.04 1.50
N GLY A 15 1.74 -0.91 0.66
CA GLY A 15 1.68 -1.53 -0.66
C GLY A 15 1.94 -0.51 -1.77
N LEU A 16 2.91 -0.78 -2.64
CA LEU A 16 3.21 0.07 -3.79
C LEU A 16 2.25 -0.25 -4.93
N VAL A 17 1.63 0.78 -5.50
CA VAL A 17 0.79 0.68 -6.69
C VAL A 17 1.22 1.73 -7.72
N GLY A 18 0.97 1.48 -8.99
CA GLY A 18 1.30 2.39 -10.09
C GLY A 18 1.62 1.63 -11.37
N PHE A 19 1.65 2.35 -12.47
CA PHE A 19 1.98 1.80 -13.78
C PHE A 19 3.36 1.12 -13.83
N PRO A 20 3.61 0.24 -14.83
CA PRO A 20 4.96 -0.23 -15.12
C PRO A 20 5.90 0.97 -15.29
N ASN A 21 7.13 0.82 -14.83
CA ASN A 21 8.17 1.88 -14.87
C ASN A 21 7.87 3.16 -14.05
N ALA A 22 6.83 3.21 -13.24
CA ALA A 22 6.60 4.32 -12.31
C ALA A 22 7.67 4.45 -11.20
N GLY A 23 8.68 3.58 -11.18
CA GLY A 23 9.81 3.66 -10.24
C GLY A 23 9.63 2.86 -8.94
N LYS A 24 8.62 1.98 -8.85
CA LYS A 24 8.32 1.21 -7.63
C LYS A 24 9.52 0.39 -7.12
N SER A 25 10.08 -0.46 -7.96
CA SER A 25 11.21 -1.33 -7.57
C SER A 25 12.49 -0.52 -7.32
N THR A 26 12.69 0.59 -8.04
CA THR A 26 13.80 1.52 -7.79
C THR A 26 13.64 2.18 -6.42
N PHE A 27 12.45 2.69 -6.12
CA PHE A 27 12.15 3.28 -4.82
C PHE A 27 12.40 2.25 -3.71
N LEU A 28 11.83 1.05 -3.83
CA LEU A 28 12.01 -0.01 -2.85
C LEU A 28 13.48 -0.33 -2.60
N SER A 29 14.29 -0.46 -3.67
CA SER A 29 15.72 -0.75 -3.55
C SER A 29 16.54 0.36 -2.90
N VAL A 30 16.13 1.62 -3.08
CA VAL A 30 16.84 2.79 -2.53
C VAL A 30 16.53 3.01 -1.06
N VAL A 31 15.28 2.75 -0.63
CA VAL A 31 14.84 3.00 0.74
C VAL A 31 15.04 1.82 1.67
N SER A 32 15.23 0.62 1.12
CA SER A 32 15.44 -0.58 1.94
C SER A 32 16.86 -0.64 2.51
N ASN A 33 16.98 -1.03 3.77
CA ASN A 33 18.25 -1.18 4.47
C ASN A 33 19.07 -2.40 3.99
N ALA A 34 18.36 -3.41 3.47
CA ALA A 34 18.93 -4.60 2.84
C ALA A 34 18.37 -4.73 1.41
N ARG A 35 18.96 -5.61 0.61
CA ARG A 35 18.37 -5.92 -0.69
C ARG A 35 16.95 -6.44 -0.48
N PRO A 36 15.94 -5.93 -1.25
CA PRO A 36 14.59 -6.45 -1.18
C PRO A 36 14.58 -7.96 -1.39
N GLU A 37 13.86 -8.66 -0.54
CA GLU A 37 13.74 -10.11 -0.60
C GLU A 37 12.44 -10.50 -1.31
N ILE A 38 12.55 -11.56 -2.12
CA ILE A 38 11.38 -12.18 -2.75
C ILE A 38 10.71 -13.06 -1.68
N ALA A 39 9.52 -12.67 -1.25
CA ALA A 39 8.80 -13.43 -0.24
C ALA A 39 7.92 -14.50 -0.89
N ASN A 40 8.26 -15.77 -0.67
CA ASN A 40 7.45 -16.92 -1.08
C ASN A 40 6.38 -17.19 -0.02
N TYR A 41 5.20 -16.62 -0.19
CA TYR A 41 4.06 -16.98 0.64
C TYR A 41 3.36 -18.19 0.03
N ALA A 42 3.10 -19.23 0.83
CA ALA A 42 2.49 -20.50 0.39
C ALA A 42 1.08 -20.36 -0.25
N PHE A 43 0.50 -19.15 -0.18
CA PHE A 43 -0.83 -18.82 -0.68
C PHE A 43 -0.80 -17.79 -1.83
N THR A 44 0.39 -17.56 -2.45
CA THR A 44 0.55 -16.56 -3.51
C THR A 44 1.17 -17.18 -4.75
N THR A 45 0.56 -16.95 -5.90
CA THR A 45 1.16 -17.24 -7.22
C THR A 45 2.07 -16.11 -7.70
N LEU A 46 1.92 -14.90 -7.12
CA LEU A 46 2.78 -13.75 -7.36
C LEU A 46 3.61 -13.50 -6.10
N THR A 47 4.91 -13.47 -6.28
CA THR A 47 5.88 -13.22 -5.20
C THR A 47 6.15 -11.72 -5.08
N PRO A 48 5.71 -11.06 -4.00
CA PRO A 48 6.03 -9.65 -3.80
C PRO A 48 7.52 -9.46 -3.45
N ASN A 49 8.09 -8.37 -3.90
CA ASN A 49 9.38 -7.92 -3.40
C ASN A 49 9.14 -7.12 -2.11
N LEU A 50 9.71 -7.56 -1.02
CA LEU A 50 9.61 -6.89 0.28
C LEU A 50 10.89 -6.14 0.60
N GLY A 51 10.73 -4.93 1.10
CA GLY A 51 11.83 -4.13 1.62
C GLY A 51 11.49 -3.56 2.99
N VAL A 52 12.49 -3.44 3.85
CA VAL A 52 12.36 -2.80 5.16
C VAL A 52 13.12 -1.48 5.11
N ALA A 53 12.41 -0.39 5.34
CA ALA A 53 12.98 0.95 5.49
C ALA A 53 12.98 1.34 6.96
N ASP A 54 14.13 1.82 7.48
CA ASP A 54 14.21 2.38 8.82
C ASP A 54 14.16 3.91 8.74
N VAL A 55 13.24 4.48 9.50
CA VAL A 55 12.98 5.92 9.53
C VAL A 55 12.89 6.36 10.98
N ASP A 56 13.83 7.17 11.43
CA ASP A 56 13.87 7.73 12.78
C ASP A 56 13.69 6.65 13.89
N GLY A 57 14.34 5.47 13.70
CA GLY A 57 14.27 4.34 14.62
C GLY A 57 13.00 3.49 14.54
N ARG A 58 12.19 3.68 13.51
CA ARG A 58 10.98 2.90 13.21
C ARG A 58 11.15 2.15 11.91
N SER A 59 10.80 0.87 11.90
CA SER A 59 10.86 0.03 10.72
C SER A 59 9.53 0.02 9.98
N LEU A 60 9.56 0.20 8.67
CA LEU A 60 8.43 0.20 7.76
C LEU A 60 8.59 -0.93 6.74
N LEU A 61 7.67 -1.89 6.74
CA LEU A 61 7.66 -2.97 5.76
C LEU A 61 6.89 -2.53 4.52
N ILE A 62 7.59 -2.49 3.38
CA ILE A 62 7.06 -2.04 2.10
C ILE A 62 7.03 -3.21 1.13
N ALA A 63 5.91 -3.41 0.44
CA ALA A 63 5.74 -4.44 -0.58
C ALA A 63 5.62 -3.80 -1.98
N ASP A 64 6.54 -4.14 -2.88
CA ASP A 64 6.35 -3.96 -4.32
C ASP A 64 5.67 -5.22 -4.84
N ILE A 65 4.40 -5.09 -5.15
CA ILE A 65 3.59 -6.20 -5.61
C ILE A 65 3.46 -6.04 -7.12
N PRO A 66 4.14 -6.86 -7.94
CA PRO A 66 4.03 -6.79 -9.39
C PRO A 66 2.61 -7.17 -9.83
N GLY A 67 2.02 -6.45 -10.77
CA GLY A 67 0.77 -6.92 -11.40
C GLY A 67 -0.37 -5.94 -11.59
N ILE A 68 -0.26 -4.64 -11.25
CA ILE A 68 -1.16 -3.66 -11.86
C ILE A 68 -0.59 -3.33 -13.25
N ILE A 69 -1.12 -3.99 -14.27
CA ILE A 69 -0.79 -3.74 -15.66
C ILE A 69 -2.09 -3.41 -16.37
N GLU A 70 -2.02 -2.44 -17.28
CA GLU A 70 -3.02 -2.22 -18.32
C GLU A 70 -3.61 -3.55 -18.81
N GLY A 71 -4.91 -3.79 -18.57
CA GLY A 71 -5.61 -4.97 -19.04
C GLY A 71 -5.89 -6.05 -18.00
N ALA A 72 -5.64 -5.86 -16.72
CA ALA A 72 -6.16 -6.74 -15.67
C ALA A 72 -7.70 -6.84 -15.73
N SER A 73 -8.37 -5.77 -16.16
CA SER A 73 -9.80 -5.72 -16.46
C SER A 73 -10.22 -6.52 -17.69
N ARG A 74 -9.29 -6.94 -18.56
CA ARG A 74 -9.57 -7.70 -19.80
C ARG A 74 -9.44 -9.23 -19.63
N GLY A 75 -9.65 -9.75 -18.44
CA GLY A 75 -9.89 -11.18 -18.22
C GLY A 75 -8.67 -12.10 -18.19
N LYS A 76 -7.45 -11.60 -18.06
CA LYS A 76 -6.29 -12.42 -17.76
C LYS A 76 -6.00 -12.38 -16.25
N GLY A 77 -6.53 -13.34 -15.54
CA GLY A 77 -6.54 -13.74 -14.14
C GLY A 77 -5.42 -13.41 -13.15
N LEU A 78 -4.57 -12.43 -13.41
CA LEU A 78 -3.48 -12.03 -12.52
C LEU A 78 -3.88 -10.95 -11.49
N GLY A 79 -5.02 -10.26 -11.70
CA GLY A 79 -5.41 -9.11 -10.88
C GLY A 79 -5.95 -9.46 -9.50
N LEU A 80 -6.67 -10.57 -9.33
CA LEU A 80 -7.38 -10.88 -8.08
C LEU A 80 -6.45 -11.23 -6.92
N GLU A 81 -5.39 -11.98 -7.17
CA GLU A 81 -4.43 -12.35 -6.11
C GLU A 81 -3.58 -11.17 -5.66
N PHE A 82 -3.15 -10.33 -6.60
CA PHE A 82 -2.47 -9.08 -6.35
C PHE A 82 -3.25 -8.18 -5.39
N LEU A 83 -4.52 -7.99 -5.66
CA LEU A 83 -5.37 -7.09 -4.89
C LEU A 83 -5.67 -7.60 -3.49
N ARG A 84 -5.72 -8.93 -3.30
CA ARG A 84 -5.76 -9.55 -1.97
C ARG A 84 -4.52 -9.22 -1.13
N HIS A 85 -3.35 -9.00 -1.76
CA HIS A 85 -2.13 -8.60 -1.05
C HIS A 85 -2.20 -7.13 -0.63
N ILE A 86 -2.68 -6.24 -1.52
CA ILE A 86 -2.87 -4.83 -1.16
C ILE A 86 -3.96 -4.68 -0.08
N GLU A 87 -5.00 -5.50 -0.10
CA GLU A 87 -5.99 -5.54 0.98
C GLU A 87 -5.36 -5.80 2.36
N ARG A 88 -4.24 -6.50 2.39
CA ARG A 88 -3.47 -6.82 3.61
C ARG A 88 -2.35 -5.84 3.91
N THR A 89 -2.37 -4.65 3.33
CA THR A 89 -1.49 -3.54 3.71
C THR A 89 -2.25 -2.49 4.49
N SER A 90 -1.57 -1.68 5.29
CA SER A 90 -2.21 -0.62 6.07
C SER A 90 -2.45 0.64 5.23
N VAL A 91 -1.52 0.97 4.35
CA VAL A 91 -1.49 2.19 3.53
C VAL A 91 -1.13 1.83 2.09
N ILE A 92 -1.69 2.56 1.13
CA ILE A 92 -1.31 2.48 -0.29
C ILE A 92 -0.38 3.64 -0.63
N LEU A 93 0.77 3.35 -1.22
CA LEU A 93 1.63 4.34 -1.87
C LEU A 93 1.44 4.26 -3.39
N HIS A 94 0.74 5.25 -3.94
CA HIS A 94 0.48 5.34 -5.36
C HIS A 94 1.59 6.14 -6.05
N MET A 95 2.36 5.47 -6.90
CA MET A 95 3.52 6.04 -7.57
C MET A 95 3.17 6.42 -9.02
N ILE A 96 3.38 7.69 -9.37
CA ILE A 96 3.07 8.27 -10.68
C ILE A 96 4.34 8.89 -11.24
N ASP A 97 4.71 8.52 -12.46
CA ASP A 97 5.83 9.12 -13.16
C ASP A 97 5.48 10.55 -13.58
N VAL A 98 6.32 11.54 -13.22
CA VAL A 98 6.11 12.94 -13.59
C VAL A 98 6.15 13.18 -15.10
N ALA A 99 6.88 12.33 -15.83
CA ALA A 99 7.05 12.43 -17.27
C ALA A 99 5.92 11.77 -18.08
N THR A 100 4.90 11.20 -17.41
CA THR A 100 3.73 10.65 -18.12
C THR A 100 2.96 11.76 -18.85
N GLU A 101 2.35 11.43 -19.98
CA GLU A 101 1.58 12.39 -20.79
C GLU A 101 0.42 13.00 -19.99
N ASP A 102 -0.28 12.18 -19.22
CA ASP A 102 -1.37 12.63 -18.35
C ASP A 102 -1.32 11.97 -16.97
N VAL A 103 -0.88 12.75 -15.97
CA VAL A 103 -0.82 12.32 -14.56
C VAL A 103 -2.21 12.10 -13.96
N ILE A 104 -3.23 12.84 -14.45
CA ILE A 104 -4.62 12.71 -13.97
C ILE A 104 -5.18 11.37 -14.47
N GLU A 105 -5.01 11.08 -15.75
CA GLU A 105 -5.44 9.81 -16.32
C GLU A 105 -4.74 8.64 -15.64
N SER A 106 -3.42 8.72 -15.48
CA SER A 106 -2.62 7.71 -14.79
C SER A 106 -3.15 7.46 -13.37
N TYR A 107 -3.46 8.51 -12.62
CA TYR A 107 -4.07 8.41 -11.29
C TYR A 107 -5.43 7.72 -11.35
N GLN A 108 -6.32 8.20 -12.22
CA GLN A 108 -7.69 7.72 -12.30
C GLN A 108 -7.81 6.27 -12.76
N VAL A 109 -6.95 5.82 -13.68
CA VAL A 109 -6.93 4.42 -14.15
C VAL A 109 -6.66 3.48 -12.99
N ILE A 110 -5.59 3.73 -12.22
CA ILE A 110 -5.27 2.89 -11.06
C ILE A 110 -6.38 2.95 -10.01
N ARG A 111 -6.95 4.12 -9.72
CA ARG A 111 -8.07 4.25 -8.77
C ARG A 111 -9.30 3.48 -9.21
N ARG A 112 -9.64 3.50 -10.50
CA ARG A 112 -10.75 2.70 -11.06
C ARG A 112 -10.50 1.21 -10.93
N GLU A 113 -9.28 0.75 -11.21
CA GLU A 113 -8.93 -0.66 -11.06
C GLU A 113 -9.05 -1.11 -9.60
N LEU A 114 -8.52 -0.33 -8.66
CA LEU A 114 -8.67 -0.62 -7.23
C LEU A 114 -10.16 -0.67 -6.81
N ALA A 115 -10.98 0.25 -7.32
CA ALA A 115 -12.42 0.31 -7.04
C ALA A 115 -13.20 -0.88 -7.59
N GLN A 116 -12.86 -1.33 -8.79
CA GLN A 116 -13.52 -2.50 -9.42
C GLN A 116 -13.29 -3.79 -8.64
N HIS A 117 -12.17 -3.88 -7.93
CA HIS A 117 -11.81 -5.09 -7.22
C HIS A 117 -12.37 -5.17 -5.80
N SER A 118 -12.29 -4.06 -5.05
CA SER A 118 -12.74 -4.09 -3.66
C SER A 118 -13.01 -2.67 -3.15
N ALA A 119 -14.19 -2.48 -2.58
CA ALA A 119 -14.53 -1.26 -1.86
C ALA A 119 -13.56 -0.97 -0.70
N ALA A 120 -12.98 -2.02 -0.10
CA ALA A 120 -12.00 -1.88 0.97
C ALA A 120 -10.71 -1.20 0.50
N LEU A 121 -10.29 -1.42 -0.75
CA LEU A 121 -9.09 -0.78 -1.31
C LEU A 121 -9.29 0.73 -1.52
N VAL A 122 -10.49 1.14 -1.91
CA VAL A 122 -10.80 2.57 -2.15
C VAL A 122 -10.80 3.37 -0.85
N THR A 123 -11.16 2.74 0.26
CA THR A 123 -11.25 3.39 1.57
C THR A 123 -9.93 3.39 2.34
N LYS A 124 -8.90 2.70 1.85
CA LYS A 124 -7.57 2.73 2.46
C LYS A 124 -6.94 4.11 2.36
N PRO A 125 -6.16 4.52 3.39
CA PRO A 125 -5.32 5.70 3.27
C PRO A 125 -4.39 5.56 2.07
N GLU A 126 -4.38 6.59 1.25
CA GLU A 126 -3.54 6.71 0.07
C GLU A 126 -2.59 7.87 0.22
N VAL A 127 -1.32 7.64 -0.12
CA VAL A 127 -0.30 8.66 -0.29
C VAL A 127 0.18 8.58 -1.73
N ILE A 128 0.41 9.71 -2.38
CA ILE A 128 0.86 9.76 -3.76
C ILE A 128 2.33 10.18 -3.80
N ALA A 129 3.14 9.45 -4.56
CA ALA A 129 4.50 9.83 -4.90
C ALA A 129 4.56 10.21 -6.38
N LEU A 130 4.82 11.50 -6.67
CA LEU A 130 5.16 11.95 -8.02
C LEU A 130 6.65 11.70 -8.23
N THR A 131 6.97 10.67 -9.03
CA THR A 131 8.33 10.11 -9.14
C THR A 131 9.13 10.71 -10.29
N LYS A 132 10.45 10.47 -10.27
CA LYS A 132 11.39 10.88 -11.33
C LYS A 132 11.43 12.39 -11.57
N ILE A 133 11.27 13.19 -10.51
CA ILE A 133 11.31 14.66 -10.64
C ILE A 133 12.64 15.19 -11.15
N ASP A 134 13.69 14.39 -11.08
CA ASP A 134 15.01 14.66 -11.65
C ASP A 134 15.05 14.61 -13.19
N ALA A 135 14.04 13.98 -13.81
CA ALA A 135 13.97 13.83 -15.27
C ALA A 135 13.32 15.03 -15.99
N VAL A 136 12.72 15.97 -15.26
CA VAL A 136 12.00 17.11 -15.83
C VAL A 136 12.35 18.42 -15.13
N PRO A 137 12.14 19.58 -15.78
CA PRO A 137 12.33 20.88 -15.12
C PRO A 137 11.39 21.08 -13.93
N GLU A 138 11.83 21.83 -12.93
CA GLU A 138 11.07 22.12 -11.71
C GLU A 138 9.68 22.72 -11.99
N LEU A 139 9.57 23.56 -13.02
CA LEU A 139 8.30 24.14 -13.43
C LEU A 139 7.30 23.06 -13.86
N ALA A 140 7.74 22.03 -14.59
CA ALA A 140 6.90 20.91 -14.98
C ALA A 140 6.43 20.10 -13.75
N VAL A 141 7.32 19.89 -12.77
CA VAL A 141 6.93 19.23 -11.49
C VAL A 141 5.82 20.02 -10.81
N LYS A 142 5.93 21.33 -10.68
CA LYS A 142 4.91 22.18 -10.07
C LYS A 142 3.58 22.11 -10.80
N GLN A 143 3.59 22.15 -12.13
CA GLN A 143 2.38 22.02 -12.94
C GLN A 143 1.69 20.68 -12.75
N GLN A 144 2.43 19.57 -12.70
CA GLN A 144 1.85 18.26 -12.50
C GLN A 144 1.30 18.09 -11.07
N LEU A 145 1.95 18.67 -10.06
CA LEU A 145 1.42 18.70 -8.69
C LEU A 145 0.09 19.44 -8.62
N GLU A 146 0.01 20.62 -9.23
CA GLU A 146 -1.23 21.42 -9.28
C GLU A 146 -2.37 20.63 -9.95
N ARG A 147 -2.08 19.96 -11.07
CA ARG A 147 -3.05 19.11 -11.77
C ARG A 147 -3.56 17.96 -10.89
N LEU A 148 -2.67 17.26 -10.19
CA LEU A 148 -3.06 16.19 -9.28
C LEU A 148 -3.89 16.70 -8.10
N HIS A 149 -3.56 17.85 -7.52
CA HIS A 149 -4.34 18.46 -6.43
C HIS A 149 -5.78 18.82 -6.83
N GLN A 150 -6.08 18.97 -8.13
CA GLN A 150 -7.45 19.18 -8.61
C GLN A 150 -8.34 17.94 -8.51
N VAL A 151 -7.74 16.73 -8.54
CA VAL A 151 -8.48 15.46 -8.64
C VAL A 151 -8.39 14.61 -7.37
N THR A 152 -7.50 14.95 -6.44
CA THR A 152 -7.35 14.21 -5.19
C THR A 152 -7.04 15.12 -4.01
N ARG A 153 -7.39 14.66 -2.81
CA ARG A 153 -7.00 15.28 -1.54
C ARG A 153 -5.96 14.46 -0.78
N SER A 154 -5.50 13.37 -1.38
CA SER A 154 -4.40 12.56 -0.82
C SER A 154 -3.12 13.39 -0.76
N PRO A 155 -2.29 13.23 0.26
CA PRO A 155 -0.97 13.87 0.31
C PRO A 155 -0.12 13.47 -0.91
N ILE A 156 0.53 14.44 -1.54
CA ILE A 156 1.37 14.22 -2.72
C ILE A 156 2.81 14.64 -2.40
N TYR A 157 3.76 13.75 -2.67
CA TYR A 157 5.19 13.96 -2.45
C TYR A 157 5.95 13.87 -3.76
N PRO A 158 6.58 14.94 -4.23
CA PRO A 158 7.50 14.89 -5.35
C PRO A 158 8.81 14.22 -4.90
N ILE A 159 9.23 13.17 -5.59
CA ILE A 159 10.43 12.41 -5.22
C ILE A 159 11.31 12.07 -6.42
N SER A 160 12.61 12.00 -6.16
CA SER A 160 13.57 11.25 -6.98
C SER A 160 14.22 10.17 -6.12
N ALA A 161 13.91 8.91 -6.40
CA ALA A 161 14.50 7.80 -5.66
C ALA A 161 16.02 7.71 -5.89
N PRO A 162 16.56 7.79 -7.12
CA PRO A 162 18.01 7.76 -7.34
C PRO A 162 18.76 8.91 -6.65
N ALA A 163 18.20 10.12 -6.69
CA ALA A 163 18.78 11.30 -6.02
C ALA A 163 18.48 11.35 -4.52
N ARG A 164 17.64 10.46 -4.00
CA ARG A 164 17.13 10.45 -2.61
C ARG A 164 16.44 11.77 -2.21
N SER A 165 15.97 12.53 -3.18
CA SER A 165 15.25 13.78 -2.95
C SER A 165 13.79 13.50 -2.59
N GLY A 166 13.27 14.12 -1.51
CA GLY A 166 11.89 13.96 -1.03
C GLY A 166 11.57 12.59 -0.41
N THR A 167 12.46 11.61 -0.50
CA THR A 167 12.20 10.23 -0.04
C THR A 167 12.06 10.13 1.48
N LEU A 168 12.87 10.85 2.25
CA LEU A 168 12.81 10.82 3.71
C LEU A 168 11.51 11.42 4.25
N GLU A 169 11.08 12.54 3.67
CA GLU A 169 9.83 13.19 4.04
C GLU A 169 8.62 12.31 3.74
N LEU A 170 8.59 11.69 2.55
CA LEU A 170 7.60 10.69 2.20
C LEU A 170 7.56 9.53 3.19
N LEU A 171 8.72 8.97 3.53
CA LEU A 171 8.80 7.83 4.47
C LEU A 171 8.31 8.20 5.87
N ARG A 172 8.63 9.39 6.39
CA ARG A 172 8.11 9.87 7.67
C ARG A 172 6.59 9.95 7.67
N HIS A 173 6.02 10.49 6.59
CA HIS A 173 4.56 10.54 6.46
C HIS A 173 3.93 9.15 6.39
N LEU A 174 4.55 8.21 5.67
CA LEU A 174 4.07 6.81 5.59
C LEU A 174 4.08 6.13 6.97
N VAL A 175 5.14 6.32 7.77
CA VAL A 175 5.21 5.80 9.14
C VAL A 175 4.05 6.33 9.97
N GLU A 176 3.80 7.64 9.96
CA GLU A 176 2.68 8.25 10.69
C GLU A 176 1.32 7.73 10.20
N ALA A 177 1.13 7.57 8.89
CA ALA A 177 -0.10 7.07 8.32
C ALA A 177 -0.37 5.62 8.74
N VAL A 178 0.66 4.78 8.75
CA VAL A 178 0.59 3.38 9.21
C VAL A 178 0.25 3.31 10.69
N GLU A 179 0.90 4.11 11.54
CA GLU A 179 0.63 4.13 12.96
C GLU A 179 -0.81 4.55 13.27
N ARG A 180 -1.32 5.58 12.58
CA ARG A 180 -2.73 5.99 12.70
C ARG A 180 -3.70 4.87 12.32
N GLN A 181 -3.35 4.06 11.31
CA GLN A 181 -4.18 2.92 10.93
C GLN A 181 -4.10 1.77 11.92
N LYS A 182 -2.92 1.44 12.41
CA LYS A 182 -2.73 0.41 13.45
C LYS A 182 -3.50 0.78 14.73
N ALA A 183 -3.45 2.03 15.13
CA ALA A 183 -4.20 2.53 16.30
C ALA A 183 -5.73 2.40 16.15
N LYS A 184 -6.26 2.58 14.92
CA LYS A 184 -7.69 2.39 14.62
C LYS A 184 -8.11 0.92 14.59
N GLN A 185 -7.19 0.02 14.26
CA GLN A 185 -7.45 -1.42 14.12
C GLN A 185 -7.22 -2.19 15.42
N THR A 186 -6.57 -1.58 16.42
CA THR A 186 -6.39 -2.22 17.74
C THR A 186 -7.74 -2.23 18.44
N PRO A 187 -8.41 -3.38 18.62
CA PRO A 187 -9.58 -3.45 19.47
C PRO A 187 -9.14 -3.08 20.89
N ILE A 188 -9.91 -2.27 21.58
CA ILE A 188 -9.71 -2.02 23.00
C ILE A 188 -9.94 -3.36 23.70
N SER A 189 -8.87 -4.11 23.95
CA SER A 189 -8.93 -5.30 24.80
C SER A 189 -9.10 -4.81 26.23
N GLN A 190 -10.33 -4.77 26.72
CA GLN A 190 -10.56 -4.71 28.14
C GLN A 190 -10.20 -6.09 28.71
N ALA A 191 -9.01 -6.20 29.30
CA ALA A 191 -8.70 -7.35 30.14
C ALA A 191 -9.60 -7.27 31.38
N ASP A 192 -10.43 -8.28 31.61
CA ASP A 192 -11.12 -8.41 32.87
C ASP A 192 -10.12 -8.79 33.98
N ALA A 193 -10.55 -8.63 35.24
CA ALA A 193 -9.71 -8.92 36.41
C ALA A 193 -9.22 -10.39 36.50
N SER A 194 -9.63 -11.28 35.56
CA SER A 194 -9.24 -12.68 35.43
C SER A 194 -8.17 -12.94 34.37
N GLY A 195 -7.70 -11.89 33.68
CA GLY A 195 -6.71 -12.01 32.61
C GLY A 195 -7.23 -12.64 31.30
N ARG A 196 -8.54 -12.77 31.14
CA ARG A 196 -9.15 -13.20 29.89
C ARG A 196 -9.40 -12.02 28.99
N VAL A 197 -8.87 -12.07 27.78
CA VAL A 197 -9.12 -11.09 26.73
C VAL A 197 -10.36 -11.54 25.94
N GLU A 198 -11.46 -10.82 26.10
CA GLU A 198 -12.67 -11.05 25.30
C GLU A 198 -12.58 -10.15 24.04
N ILE A 199 -12.33 -10.77 22.90
CA ILE A 199 -12.32 -10.08 21.60
C ILE A 199 -13.77 -10.03 21.10
N LYS A 200 -14.44 -8.89 21.23
CA LYS A 200 -15.73 -8.64 20.56
C LYS A 200 -15.46 -8.27 19.11
N LEU A 201 -15.66 -9.22 18.21
CA LEU A 201 -15.68 -8.96 16.77
C LEU A 201 -17.01 -8.29 16.42
N ASP A 202 -16.93 -7.15 15.71
CA ASP A 202 -18.11 -6.52 15.12
C ASP A 202 -18.73 -7.49 14.09
N SER A 203 -20.05 -7.51 13.99
CA SER A 203 -20.79 -8.36 13.05
C SER A 203 -20.36 -8.18 11.59
N ARG A 204 -19.79 -7.01 11.23
CA ARG A 204 -19.19 -6.74 9.93
C ARG A 204 -17.85 -7.47 9.71
N GLN A 205 -17.10 -7.72 10.77
CA GLN A 205 -15.82 -8.47 10.70
C GLN A 205 -16.06 -9.98 10.63
N LEU A 206 -17.17 -10.47 11.17
CA LEU A 206 -17.58 -11.88 11.08
C LEU A 206 -18.04 -12.26 9.67
N ALA A 207 -18.63 -11.33 8.92
CA ALA A 207 -19.09 -11.57 7.54
C ALA A 207 -17.96 -11.72 6.53
N THR A 208 -16.75 -11.22 6.83
CA THR A 208 -15.56 -11.35 5.97
C THR A 208 -14.63 -12.49 6.35
N SER A 209 -14.88 -13.20 7.47
CA SER A 209 -14.09 -14.35 7.88
C SER A 209 -14.65 -15.64 7.26
N TRP A 210 -14.18 -15.98 6.09
CA TRP A 210 -14.55 -17.17 5.28
C TRP A 210 -14.34 -18.53 6.00
N TRP A 211 -13.80 -18.54 7.20
CA TRP A 211 -13.44 -19.75 7.94
C TRP A 211 -14.48 -20.18 8.97
N ALA A 212 -15.51 -19.39 9.23
CA ALA A 212 -16.52 -19.72 10.24
C ALA A 212 -17.70 -20.54 9.72
N SER A 213 -17.78 -20.86 8.41
CA SER A 213 -18.96 -21.50 7.81
C SER A 213 -18.77 -22.95 7.35
N ARG A 214 -17.76 -23.68 7.84
CA ARG A 214 -17.65 -25.12 7.63
C ARG A 214 -17.33 -25.84 8.93
N ARG A 215 -18.38 -26.04 9.73
CA ARG A 215 -18.69 -27.30 10.46
C ARG A 215 -20.14 -27.30 10.86
#